data_addc07cd3ef96dfd7feaff7d166ce7b8
#
_entry.id   addc07cd3ef96dfd7feaff7d166ce7b8
#
_cell.length_a   1.000
_cell.length_b   1.000
_cell.length_c   1.000
_cell.angle_alpha   90.00
_cell.angle_beta   90.00
_cell.angle_gamma   90.00
#
_symmetry.space_group_name_H-M   'P 1'
#
loop_
_entity.id
_entity.type
_entity.pdbx_description
1 polymer ?
#
loop_
_entity_poly.entity_id
_entity_poly.type
_entity_poly.pdbx_seq_one_letter_code
_entity_poly.pdbx_strand_id
1 'polypeptide(L)'
;MEFYSGILLPGMVNAHCHLELSCLRGAIPAGGGFAAFARGMGAQRGRFDEEQRRRAIEAADARMWREGVAAVGDVANGESTFAVKARSAIRYRTFAELFGLQSVSTAPVDGLLRHAAT
;
A
#
# COMPACT_ATOMS: atom_id res chain seq x y z
N MET A 1 -3.53 -27.69 -27.66
CA MET A 1 -2.14 -27.35 -27.33
C MET A 1 -1.98 -25.86 -27.62
N GLU A 2 -1.66 -25.07 -26.60
CA GLU A 2 -1.47 -23.62 -26.74
C GLU A 2 0.02 -23.31 -26.79
N PHE A 3 0.42 -22.42 -27.67
CA PHE A 3 1.82 -21.97 -27.80
C PHE A 3 1.92 -20.51 -27.42
N TYR A 4 2.85 -20.20 -26.55
CA TYR A 4 3.18 -18.83 -26.14
C TYR A 4 4.60 -18.50 -26.59
N SER A 5 4.79 -17.27 -27.10
CA SER A 5 6.12 -16.72 -27.38
C SER A 5 6.45 -15.64 -26.36
N GLY A 6 7.70 -15.61 -25.88
CA GLY A 6 8.14 -14.63 -24.90
C GLY A 6 9.15 -15.20 -23.91
N ILE A 7 9.40 -14.45 -22.86
CA ILE A 7 10.27 -14.86 -21.74
C ILE A 7 9.38 -15.18 -20.54
N LEU A 8 9.51 -16.39 -20.00
CA LEU A 8 8.85 -16.79 -18.78
C LEU A 8 9.70 -16.35 -17.57
N LEU A 9 9.10 -15.54 -16.70
CA LEU A 9 9.73 -15.05 -15.47
C LEU A 9 8.89 -15.44 -14.28
N PRO A 10 9.50 -15.64 -13.08
CA PRO A 10 8.76 -15.68 -11.83
C PRO A 10 7.99 -14.36 -11.61
N GLY A 11 6.89 -14.41 -10.84
CA GLY A 11 6.18 -13.20 -10.43
C GLY A 11 7.10 -12.25 -9.66
N MET A 12 6.95 -10.96 -9.93
CA MET A 12 7.78 -9.92 -9.32
C MET A 12 7.43 -9.71 -7.84
N VAL A 13 8.43 -9.29 -7.06
CA VAL A 13 8.25 -8.91 -5.65
C VAL A 13 8.44 -7.40 -5.53
N ASN A 14 7.41 -6.69 -5.08
CA ASN A 14 7.53 -5.30 -4.64
C ASN A 14 7.88 -5.29 -3.15
N ALA A 15 9.16 -5.10 -2.83
CA ALA A 15 9.66 -5.21 -1.47
C ALA A 15 9.27 -4.03 -0.55
N HIS A 16 8.78 -2.90 -1.09
CA HIS A 16 8.39 -1.72 -0.32
C HIS A 16 7.22 -0.99 -0.98
N CYS A 17 6.10 -0.94 -0.30
CA CYS A 17 4.89 -0.27 -0.75
C CYS A 17 4.19 0.38 0.45
N HIS A 18 3.48 1.46 0.20
CA HIS A 18 2.47 2.05 1.10
C HIS A 18 1.13 2.04 0.38
N LEU A 19 0.46 0.90 0.38
CA LEU A 19 -0.78 0.70 -0.38
C LEU A 19 -1.89 1.68 0.05
N GLU A 20 -1.92 2.04 1.33
CA GLU A 20 -2.87 3.03 1.88
C GLU A 20 -2.71 4.44 1.29
N LEU A 21 -1.54 4.76 0.72
CA LEU A 21 -1.26 6.05 0.10
C LEU A 21 -1.60 6.11 -1.39
N SER A 22 -2.21 5.08 -1.94
CA SER A 22 -2.53 4.98 -3.38
C SER A 22 -3.38 6.14 -3.91
N CYS A 23 -4.23 6.73 -3.06
CA CYS A 23 -5.03 7.92 -3.42
C CYS A 23 -4.17 9.17 -3.69
N LEU A 24 -2.94 9.22 -3.20
CA LEU A 24 -2.02 10.34 -3.42
C LEU A 24 -1.30 10.29 -4.77
N ARG A 25 -1.54 9.28 -5.57
CA ARG A 25 -0.92 9.14 -6.88
C ARG A 25 -1.20 10.35 -7.77
N GLY A 26 -0.14 11.03 -8.19
CA GLY A 26 -0.23 12.25 -8.99
C GLY A 26 -0.65 13.51 -8.23
N ALA A 27 -1.00 13.41 -6.95
CA ALA A 27 -1.38 14.56 -6.13
C ALA A 27 -0.17 15.30 -5.54
N ILE A 28 1.00 14.66 -5.50
CA ILE A 28 2.24 15.22 -4.99
C ILE A 28 3.21 15.39 -6.16
N PRO A 29 3.71 16.62 -6.44
CA PRO A 29 4.67 16.85 -7.50
C PRO A 29 5.97 16.05 -7.29
N ALA A 30 6.50 15.47 -8.35
CA ALA A 30 7.80 14.81 -8.34
C ALA A 30 8.96 15.84 -8.31
N GLY A 31 10.14 15.40 -7.85
CA GLY A 31 11.38 16.17 -7.97
C GLY A 31 11.71 17.09 -6.79
N GLY A 32 10.83 17.24 -5.82
CA GLY A 32 11.05 18.13 -4.65
C GLY A 32 11.87 17.48 -3.50
N GLY A 33 12.33 16.25 -3.65
CA GLY A 33 13.01 15.50 -2.60
C GLY A 33 12.10 15.07 -1.45
N PHE A 34 12.67 14.34 -0.48
CA PHE A 34 11.91 13.73 0.62
C PHE A 34 11.12 14.73 1.48
N ALA A 35 11.72 15.89 1.79
CA ALA A 35 11.06 16.90 2.63
C ALA A 35 9.82 17.52 1.95
N ALA A 36 9.87 17.72 0.63
CA ALA A 36 8.72 18.22 -0.14
C ALA A 36 7.64 17.14 -0.26
N PHE A 37 8.04 15.89 -0.47
CA PHE A 37 7.14 14.73 -0.44
C PHE A 37 6.40 14.61 0.89
N ALA A 38 7.13 14.64 2.02
CA ALA A 38 6.54 14.53 3.36
C ALA A 38 5.53 15.65 3.67
N ARG A 39 5.87 16.90 3.30
CA ARG A 39 4.95 18.05 3.43
C ARG A 39 3.71 17.89 2.54
N GLY A 40 3.92 17.47 1.29
CA GLY A 40 2.85 17.24 0.33
C GLY A 40 1.90 16.13 0.82
N MET A 41 2.44 15.06 1.37
CA MET A 41 1.66 13.96 1.94
C MET A 41 0.76 14.44 3.09
N GLY A 42 1.30 15.24 4.03
CA GLY A 42 0.52 15.82 5.12
C GLY A 42 -0.60 16.73 4.63
N ALA A 43 -0.34 17.58 3.63
CA ALA A 43 -1.31 18.49 3.07
C ALA A 43 -2.45 17.79 2.28
N GLN A 44 -2.18 16.61 1.72
CA GLN A 44 -3.12 15.90 0.86
C GLN A 44 -3.95 14.83 1.59
N ARG A 45 -3.51 14.35 2.77
CA ARG A 45 -4.18 13.26 3.51
C ARG A 45 -5.67 13.49 3.78
N GLY A 46 -6.07 14.74 4.03
CA GLY A 46 -7.47 15.10 4.32
C GLY A 46 -8.36 15.33 3.10
N ARG A 47 -7.83 15.29 1.88
CA ARG A 47 -8.57 15.64 0.65
C ARG A 47 -9.42 14.51 0.09
N PHE A 48 -9.17 13.29 0.50
CA PHE A 48 -9.83 12.11 -0.02
C PHE A 48 -10.75 11.52 1.05
N ASP A 49 -11.99 11.27 0.69
CA ASP A 49 -12.92 10.54 1.53
C ASP A 49 -12.56 9.04 1.59
N GLU A 50 -13.25 8.30 2.45
CA GLU A 50 -12.99 6.88 2.67
C GLU A 50 -13.22 6.04 1.40
N GLU A 51 -14.27 6.35 0.65
CA GLU A 51 -14.60 5.64 -0.58
C GLU A 51 -13.56 5.88 -1.68
N GLN A 52 -13.08 7.11 -1.82
CA GLN A 52 -12.01 7.44 -2.76
C GLN A 52 -10.71 6.71 -2.42
N ARG A 53 -10.37 6.64 -1.11
CA ARG A 53 -9.20 5.87 -0.65
C ARG A 53 -9.37 4.38 -0.94
N ARG A 54 -10.52 3.80 -0.62
CA ARG A 54 -10.81 2.39 -0.88
C ARG A 54 -10.66 2.05 -2.36
N ARG A 55 -11.27 2.84 -3.24
CA ARG A 55 -11.17 2.65 -4.71
C ARG A 55 -9.73 2.75 -5.20
N ALA A 56 -8.95 3.70 -4.66
CA ALA A 56 -7.55 3.85 -5.04
C ALA A 56 -6.70 2.63 -4.62
N ILE A 57 -6.96 2.08 -3.43
CA ILE A 57 -6.30 0.87 -2.92
C ILE A 57 -6.64 -0.33 -3.81
N GLU A 58 -7.92 -0.55 -4.12
CA GLU A 58 -8.38 -1.62 -5.01
C GLU A 58 -7.78 -1.52 -6.42
N ALA A 59 -7.74 -0.30 -6.96
CA ALA A 59 -7.15 -0.06 -8.28
C ALA A 59 -5.63 -0.29 -8.31
N ALA A 60 -4.93 0.05 -7.22
CA ALA A 60 -3.49 -0.18 -7.10
C ALA A 60 -3.15 -1.66 -6.99
N ASP A 61 -3.90 -2.42 -6.16
CA ASP A 61 -3.78 -3.88 -6.05
C ASP A 61 -3.99 -4.56 -7.40
N ALA A 62 -5.13 -4.30 -8.04
CA ALA A 62 -5.47 -4.87 -9.33
C ALA A 62 -4.45 -4.51 -10.42
N ARG A 63 -3.86 -3.32 -10.36
CA ARG A 63 -2.80 -2.90 -11.28
C ARG A 63 -1.51 -3.68 -11.05
N MET A 64 -1.04 -3.79 -9.80
CA MET A 64 0.16 -4.56 -9.47
C MET A 64 0.03 -6.01 -9.92
N TRP A 65 -1.12 -6.63 -9.71
CA TRP A 65 -1.39 -7.99 -10.19
C TRP A 65 -1.27 -8.10 -11.71
N ARG A 66 -1.91 -7.20 -12.46
CA ARG A 66 -1.82 -7.17 -13.94
C ARG A 66 -0.40 -6.93 -14.46
N GLU A 67 0.41 -6.21 -13.70
CA GLU A 67 1.83 -5.95 -14.02
C GLU A 67 2.76 -7.09 -13.58
N GLY A 68 2.21 -8.21 -13.08
CA GLY A 68 2.96 -9.43 -12.74
C GLY A 68 3.57 -9.42 -11.34
N VAL A 69 3.12 -8.55 -10.44
CA VAL A 69 3.56 -8.56 -9.03
C VAL A 69 2.85 -9.69 -8.29
N ALA A 70 3.60 -10.64 -7.75
CA ALA A 70 3.10 -11.80 -7.01
C ALA A 70 3.17 -11.63 -5.48
N ALA A 71 4.07 -10.77 -4.99
CA ALA A 71 4.20 -10.52 -3.56
C ALA A 71 4.57 -9.06 -3.28
N VAL A 72 4.11 -8.53 -2.14
CA VAL A 72 4.32 -7.14 -1.71
C VAL A 72 4.69 -7.07 -0.23
N GLY A 73 5.77 -6.36 0.09
CA GLY A 73 6.04 -5.83 1.41
C GLY A 73 5.34 -4.48 1.56
N ASP A 74 4.25 -4.44 2.32
CA ASP A 74 3.44 -3.23 2.50
C ASP A 74 3.63 -2.63 3.89
N VAL A 75 4.03 -1.37 3.94
CA VAL A 75 4.17 -0.60 5.17
C VAL A 75 2.85 0.13 5.41
N ALA A 76 2.21 -0.12 6.55
CA ALA A 76 0.89 0.39 6.87
C ALA A 76 0.84 1.07 8.24
N ASN A 77 0.15 2.21 8.30
CA ASN A 77 -0.10 2.94 9.54
C ASN A 77 -1.51 2.67 10.11
N GLY A 78 -2.34 1.89 9.41
CA GLY A 78 -3.71 1.56 9.79
C GLY A 78 -4.26 0.34 9.08
N GLU A 79 -5.55 0.09 9.26
CA GLU A 79 -6.24 -1.13 8.82
C GLU A 79 -6.90 -1.00 7.42
N SER A 80 -6.84 0.18 6.79
CA SER A 80 -7.60 0.51 5.57
C SER A 80 -7.32 -0.40 4.37
N THR A 81 -6.19 -1.11 4.37
CA THR A 81 -5.77 -2.00 3.28
C THR A 81 -6.15 -3.47 3.49
N PHE A 82 -6.53 -3.88 4.71
CA PHE A 82 -6.70 -5.31 5.04
C PHE A 82 -7.81 -5.98 4.27
N ALA A 83 -8.96 -5.31 4.10
CA ALA A 83 -10.07 -5.87 3.33
C ALA A 83 -9.72 -6.16 1.86
N VAL A 84 -8.84 -5.35 1.26
CA VAL A 84 -8.35 -5.57 -0.10
C VAL A 84 -7.34 -6.70 -0.11
N LYS A 85 -6.36 -6.69 0.79
CA LYS A 85 -5.33 -7.74 0.91
C LYS A 85 -5.92 -9.13 1.12
N ALA A 86 -6.96 -9.25 1.95
CA ALA A 86 -7.64 -10.52 2.22
C ALA A 86 -8.30 -11.15 0.97
N ARG A 87 -8.58 -10.36 -0.06
CA ARG A 87 -9.21 -10.80 -1.32
C ARG A 87 -8.25 -10.81 -2.50
N SER A 88 -7.04 -10.28 -2.31
CA SER A 88 -6.04 -10.15 -3.36
C SER A 88 -5.43 -11.48 -3.77
N ALA A 89 -5.10 -11.61 -5.05
CA ALA A 89 -4.24 -12.68 -5.55
C ALA A 89 -2.75 -12.46 -5.22
N ILE A 90 -2.38 -11.25 -4.81
CA ILE A 90 -1.03 -10.88 -4.39
C ILE A 90 -0.81 -11.33 -2.94
N ARG A 91 0.35 -11.89 -2.66
CA ARG A 91 0.76 -12.21 -1.28
C ARG A 91 1.31 -10.97 -0.60
N TYR A 92 0.67 -10.52 0.48
CA TYR A 92 1.11 -9.37 1.26
C TYR A 92 1.86 -9.79 2.53
N ARG A 93 2.97 -9.11 2.79
CA ARG A 93 3.59 -9.03 4.12
C ARG A 93 3.42 -7.61 4.62
N THR A 94 2.64 -7.42 5.66
CA THR A 94 2.39 -6.09 6.24
C THR A 94 3.39 -5.80 7.34
N PHE A 95 3.99 -4.61 7.27
CA PHE A 95 4.85 -4.03 8.30
C PHE A 95 4.12 -2.87 8.93
N ALA A 96 3.83 -2.98 10.23
CA ALA A 96 3.22 -1.88 10.98
C ALA A 96 4.22 -0.76 11.19
N GLU A 97 3.88 0.45 10.76
CA GLU A 97 4.72 1.63 10.92
C GLU A 97 4.08 2.61 11.91
N LEU A 98 4.87 3.08 12.84
CA LEU A 98 4.48 4.09 13.82
C LEU A 98 5.19 5.40 13.53
N PHE A 99 4.43 6.46 13.36
CA PHE A 99 4.96 7.80 13.24
C PHE A 99 4.91 8.57 14.55
N GLY A 100 6.00 9.24 14.86
CA GLY A 100 6.08 10.20 15.96
C GLY A 100 6.71 9.61 17.22
N LEU A 101 7.58 10.42 17.83
CA LEU A 101 8.23 10.11 19.11
C LEU A 101 7.46 10.67 20.32
N GLN A 102 6.37 11.41 20.11
CA GLN A 102 5.60 12.04 21.15
C GLN A 102 4.21 11.39 21.26
N SER A 103 3.95 10.75 22.40
CA SER A 103 2.69 10.10 22.79
C SER A 103 2.16 9.10 21.78
N VAL A 104 2.76 7.92 21.72
CA VAL A 104 2.25 6.80 20.93
C VAL A 104 0.98 6.26 21.62
N SER A 105 -0.19 6.55 21.05
CA SER A 105 -1.36 5.72 21.32
C SER A 105 -1.10 4.33 20.73
N THR A 106 -1.14 3.28 21.53
CA THR A 106 -0.95 1.90 21.07
C THR A 106 -2.16 1.35 20.31
N ALA A 107 -3.29 2.03 20.35
CA ALA A 107 -4.54 1.57 19.74
C ALA A 107 -4.46 1.22 18.24
N PRO A 108 -3.75 1.99 17.38
CA PRO A 108 -3.56 1.58 15.99
C PRO A 108 -2.68 0.33 15.84
N VAL A 109 -1.73 0.13 16.77
CA VAL A 109 -0.82 -1.03 16.76
C VAL A 109 -1.55 -2.30 17.15
N ASP A 110 -2.43 -2.23 18.14
CA ASP A 110 -3.19 -3.39 18.63
C ASP A 110 -4.11 -3.94 17.54
N GLY A 111 -4.69 -3.07 16.71
CA GLY A 111 -5.44 -3.46 15.51
C GLY A 111 -4.56 -4.19 14.50
N LEU A 112 -3.41 -3.59 14.16
CA LEU A 112 -2.46 -4.16 13.21
C LEU A 112 -1.88 -5.50 13.68
N LEU A 113 -1.58 -5.65 14.97
CA LEU A 113 -1.04 -6.89 15.54
C LEU A 113 -2.06 -8.04 15.55
N ARG A 114 -3.34 -7.74 15.80
CA ARG A 114 -4.40 -8.76 15.73
C ARG A 114 -4.55 -9.37 14.34
N HIS A 115 -4.35 -8.58 13.28
CA HIS A 115 -4.42 -9.06 11.89
C HIS A 115 -3.12 -9.69 11.37
N ALA A 116 -1.99 -9.45 12.05
CA ALA A 116 -0.72 -10.07 11.67
C ALA A 116 -0.59 -11.52 12.18
N ALA A 117 -1.46 -11.95 13.09
CA ALA A 117 -1.43 -13.28 13.70
C ALA A 117 -2.32 -14.33 12.97
N THR A 118 -3.03 -13.91 11.93
CA THR A 118 -3.82 -14.80 11.04
C THR A 118 -3.21 -14.88 9.67
#